data_6d83144d1edba7b509180a3f1c28ab44
#
_entry.id   6d83144d1edba7b509180a3f1c28ab44
#
_cell.length_a   1.000
_cell.length_b   1.000
_cell.length_c   1.000
_cell.angle_alpha   90.00
_cell.angle_beta   90.00
_cell.angle_gamma   90.00
#
_symmetry.space_group_name_H-M   'P 1'
#
loop_
_entity.id
_entity.type
_entity.pdbx_description
1 polymer ?
#
loop_
_entity_poly.entity_id
_entity_poly.type
_entity_poly.pdbx_seq_one_letter_code
_entity_poly.pdbx_strand_id
1 'polypeptide(L)'
;MEIINLGKAEGLPPVDWAAVAGKLDSGSAPAPDGANSRTTWLSTVNEDGSPHVTAVGALWLDGTFWFQTGAGTRKGRNVARDPRCSIAASIRDTDVVIEGDATRVTEPGALARIAKAWADNGWPAQPDDSGPGITAPFNAPSQGPPPWNVYRVEPRSAIVTLGTEPGGLTRFRF
;
A
#
# COMPACT_ATOMS: atom_id res chain seq x y z
N MET A 1 -19.55 0.32 5.82
CA MET A 1 -18.45 -0.53 6.32
C MET A 1 -19.03 -1.58 7.25
N GLU A 2 -18.78 -2.86 6.96
CA GLU A 2 -19.11 -3.99 7.81
C GLU A 2 -17.90 -4.36 8.68
N ILE A 3 -18.12 -4.65 9.98
CA ILE A 3 -17.06 -4.98 10.94
C ILE A 3 -17.26 -6.42 11.42
N ILE A 4 -16.28 -7.27 11.22
CA ILE A 4 -16.29 -8.68 11.59
C ILE A 4 -15.16 -8.93 12.59
N ASN A 5 -15.51 -9.13 13.87
CA ASN A 5 -14.54 -9.49 14.89
C ASN A 5 -14.14 -10.97 14.73
N LEU A 6 -12.96 -11.21 14.19
CA LEU A 6 -12.41 -12.55 13.98
C LEU A 6 -11.82 -13.16 15.27
N GLY A 7 -11.44 -12.31 16.26
CA GLY A 7 -10.93 -12.73 17.57
C GLY A 7 -12.03 -12.92 18.63
N LYS A 8 -13.31 -12.95 18.23
CA LYS A 8 -14.42 -13.05 19.18
C LYS A 8 -14.43 -14.35 20.00
N ALA A 9 -14.02 -15.45 19.38
CA ALA A 9 -13.99 -16.75 20.05
C ALA A 9 -12.94 -16.81 21.17
N GLU A 10 -11.88 -16.03 21.03
CA GLU A 10 -10.78 -15.87 22.00
C GLU A 10 -11.06 -14.76 23.03
N GLY A 11 -12.24 -14.14 22.98
CA GLY A 11 -12.63 -13.04 23.87
C GLY A 11 -11.97 -11.71 23.54
N LEU A 12 -11.32 -11.57 22.38
CA LEU A 12 -10.66 -10.34 21.99
C LEU A 12 -11.68 -9.27 21.54
N PRO A 13 -11.45 -7.99 21.88
CA PRO A 13 -12.31 -6.90 21.38
C PRO A 13 -12.14 -6.69 19.88
N PRO A 14 -13.16 -6.11 19.21
CA PRO A 14 -12.98 -5.64 17.83
C PRO A 14 -11.98 -4.48 17.81
N VAL A 15 -11.18 -4.42 16.73
CA VAL A 15 -10.28 -3.30 16.49
C VAL A 15 -11.09 -2.08 16.03
N ASP A 16 -10.68 -0.89 16.43
CA ASP A 16 -11.26 0.36 15.94
C ASP A 16 -10.56 0.81 14.65
N TRP A 17 -11.31 0.87 13.55
CA TRP A 17 -10.78 1.33 12.27
C TRP A 17 -10.30 2.79 12.30
N ALA A 18 -10.96 3.68 13.06
CA ALA A 18 -10.54 5.08 13.14
C ALA A 18 -9.14 5.22 13.78
N ALA A 19 -8.84 4.40 14.78
CA ALA A 19 -7.51 4.36 15.38
C ALA A 19 -6.45 3.83 14.40
N VAL A 20 -6.78 2.81 13.59
CA VAL A 20 -5.88 2.27 12.56
C VAL A 20 -5.63 3.30 11.45
N ALA A 21 -6.68 3.92 10.92
CA ALA A 21 -6.57 4.97 9.91
C ALA A 21 -5.72 6.15 10.42
N GLY A 22 -5.92 6.58 11.66
CA GLY A 22 -5.10 7.61 12.28
C GLY A 22 -3.61 7.24 12.40
N LYS A 23 -3.28 5.97 12.64
CA LYS A 23 -1.88 5.50 12.61
C LYS A 23 -1.31 5.56 11.19
N LEU A 24 -2.06 5.15 10.18
CA LEU A 24 -1.69 5.23 8.77
C LEU A 24 -1.49 6.68 8.32
N ASP A 25 -2.43 7.56 8.64
CA ASP A 25 -2.40 8.99 8.30
C ASP A 25 -1.23 9.74 8.96
N SER A 26 -0.84 9.35 10.16
CA SER A 26 0.28 9.99 10.88
C SER A 26 1.64 9.72 10.22
N GLY A 27 1.70 8.94 9.15
CA GLY A 27 2.94 8.55 8.51
C GLY A 27 3.89 7.80 9.46
N SER A 28 3.35 7.22 10.52
CA SER A 28 4.10 6.44 11.48
C SER A 28 4.74 5.28 10.74
N ALA A 29 5.99 5.50 10.33
CA ALA A 29 6.79 4.46 9.73
C ALA A 29 6.76 3.23 10.64
N PRO A 30 6.63 2.03 10.09
CA PRO A 30 6.77 0.82 10.87
C PRO A 30 8.13 0.86 11.55
N ALA A 31 8.16 0.54 12.83
CA ALA A 31 9.34 0.46 13.72
C ALA A 31 10.49 1.41 13.31
N PRO A 32 10.62 2.60 13.89
CA PRO A 32 11.56 3.63 13.43
C PRO A 32 13.02 3.17 13.35
N ASP A 33 13.36 2.11 14.05
CA ASP A 33 14.72 1.57 14.14
C ASP A 33 14.97 0.32 13.26
N GLY A 34 13.97 -0.13 12.51
CA GLY A 34 14.09 -1.29 11.62
C GLY A 34 14.71 -0.95 10.27
N ALA A 35 15.59 -1.81 9.75
CA ALA A 35 16.18 -1.65 8.41
C ALA A 35 15.14 -1.55 7.28
N ASN A 36 13.94 -2.11 7.49
CA ASN A 36 12.83 -2.11 6.55
C ASN A 36 11.65 -1.25 7.01
N SER A 37 11.88 -0.21 7.81
CA SER A 37 10.86 0.59 8.48
C SER A 37 9.83 1.27 7.55
N ARG A 38 10.09 1.32 6.26
CA ARG A 38 9.19 1.89 5.24
C ARG A 38 8.75 0.88 4.19
N THR A 39 9.00 -0.40 4.43
CA THR A 39 8.65 -1.46 3.48
C THR A 39 7.20 -1.87 3.67
N THR A 40 6.44 -1.80 2.59
CA THR A 40 5.15 -2.45 2.46
C THR A 40 5.26 -3.63 1.50
N TRP A 41 4.41 -4.63 1.66
CA TRP A 41 4.42 -5.83 0.83
C TRP A 41 3.21 -5.83 -0.09
N LEU A 42 3.47 -5.75 -1.40
CA LEU A 42 2.44 -5.83 -2.44
C LEU A 42 2.32 -7.27 -2.94
N SER A 43 1.13 -7.83 -2.84
CA SER A 43 0.75 -9.08 -3.49
C SER A 43 -0.04 -8.80 -4.76
N THR A 44 0.30 -9.48 -5.85
CA THR A 44 -0.40 -9.44 -7.14
C THR A 44 -0.58 -10.86 -7.67
N VAL A 45 -1.44 -11.05 -8.66
CA VAL A 45 -1.75 -12.37 -9.23
C VAL A 45 -0.96 -12.58 -10.52
N ASN A 46 -0.16 -13.65 -10.60
CA ASN A 46 0.51 -14.07 -11.82
C ASN A 46 -0.50 -14.61 -12.86
N GLU A 47 -0.06 -14.76 -14.10
CA GLU A 47 -0.88 -15.27 -15.20
C GLU A 47 -1.43 -16.69 -14.94
N ASP A 48 -0.66 -17.51 -14.24
CA ASP A 48 -1.05 -18.86 -13.83
C ASP A 48 -1.92 -18.90 -12.55
N GLY A 49 -2.30 -17.72 -12.02
CA GLY A 49 -3.07 -17.60 -10.79
C GLY A 49 -2.27 -17.66 -9.51
N SER A 50 -0.98 -17.97 -9.56
CA SER A 50 -0.12 -18.00 -8.37
C SER A 50 0.12 -16.59 -7.81
N PRO A 51 0.33 -16.44 -6.49
CA PRO A 51 0.64 -15.15 -5.90
C PRO A 51 2.07 -14.69 -6.23
N HIS A 52 2.24 -13.40 -6.45
CA HIS A 52 3.54 -12.74 -6.55
C HIS A 52 3.64 -11.64 -5.49
N VAL A 53 4.55 -11.81 -4.54
CA VAL A 53 4.75 -10.85 -3.44
C VAL A 53 6.09 -10.14 -3.61
N THR A 54 6.10 -8.83 -3.44
CA THR A 54 7.31 -8.01 -3.51
C THR A 54 7.24 -6.80 -2.60
N ALA A 55 8.39 -6.38 -2.08
CA ALA A 55 8.50 -5.14 -1.34
C ALA A 55 8.28 -3.94 -2.28
N VAL A 56 7.54 -2.94 -1.80
CA VAL A 56 7.31 -1.67 -2.47
C VAL A 56 7.34 -0.52 -1.46
N GLY A 57 7.67 0.69 -1.91
CA GLY A 57 7.56 1.90 -1.11
C GLY A 57 6.17 2.53 -1.26
N ALA A 58 5.11 1.83 -0.86
CA ALA A 58 3.77 2.40 -0.92
C ALA A 58 3.57 3.48 0.14
N LEU A 59 2.76 4.49 -0.19
CA LEU A 59 2.32 5.50 0.75
C LEU A 59 0.83 5.37 1.02
N TRP A 60 0.45 5.61 2.26
CA TRP A 60 -0.94 5.84 2.64
C TRP A 60 -1.26 7.32 2.45
N LEU A 61 -2.26 7.62 1.63
CA LEU A 61 -2.72 8.98 1.36
C LEU A 61 -4.20 8.94 0.98
N ASP A 62 -5.01 9.85 1.54
CA ASP A 62 -6.44 9.97 1.29
C ASP A 62 -7.22 8.67 1.55
N GLY A 63 -6.88 7.97 2.63
CA GLY A 63 -7.59 6.75 3.04
C GLY A 63 -7.27 5.50 2.22
N THR A 64 -6.20 5.51 1.43
CA THR A 64 -5.79 4.36 0.63
C THR A 64 -4.28 4.27 0.41
N PHE A 65 -3.79 3.11 -0.02
CA PHE A 65 -2.42 2.94 -0.44
C PHE A 65 -2.19 3.33 -1.91
N TRP A 66 -1.05 3.96 -2.13
CA TRP A 66 -0.53 4.31 -3.44
C TRP A 66 0.82 3.65 -3.64
N PHE A 67 1.06 3.07 -4.80
CA PHE A 67 2.37 2.53 -5.16
C PHE A 67 2.71 2.86 -6.62
N GLN A 68 3.99 2.71 -6.98
CA GLN A 68 4.45 2.92 -8.34
C GLN A 68 5.24 1.71 -8.84
N THR A 69 5.26 1.52 -10.16
CA THR A 69 6.08 0.48 -10.80
C THR A 69 6.20 0.70 -12.30
N GLY A 70 7.31 0.27 -12.89
CA GLY A 70 7.47 0.24 -14.34
C GLY A 70 6.53 -0.78 -14.99
N ALA A 71 5.97 -0.43 -16.15
CA ALA A 71 5.05 -1.29 -16.90
C ALA A 71 5.65 -2.66 -17.25
N GLY A 72 6.98 -2.72 -17.48
CA GLY A 72 7.70 -3.95 -17.83
C GLY A 72 8.04 -4.86 -16.64
N THR A 73 7.78 -4.47 -15.40
CA THR A 73 8.01 -5.32 -14.23
C THR A 73 6.95 -6.41 -14.11
N ARG A 74 7.23 -7.49 -13.38
CA ARG A 74 6.24 -8.56 -13.15
C ARG A 74 4.97 -8.01 -12.50
N LYS A 75 5.10 -7.25 -11.41
CA LYS A 75 3.96 -6.64 -10.72
C LYS A 75 3.21 -5.63 -11.61
N GLY A 76 3.91 -4.86 -12.46
CA GLY A 76 3.29 -3.94 -13.41
C GLY A 76 2.44 -4.68 -14.46
N ARG A 77 2.95 -5.76 -15.03
CA ARG A 77 2.17 -6.64 -15.95
C ARG A 77 1.00 -7.30 -15.24
N ASN A 78 1.21 -7.78 -14.00
CA ASN A 78 0.18 -8.42 -13.23
C ASN A 78 -1.02 -7.49 -13.01
N VAL A 79 -0.81 -6.29 -12.45
CA VAL A 79 -1.91 -5.35 -12.16
C VAL A 79 -2.56 -4.77 -13.41
N ALA A 80 -1.84 -4.73 -14.54
CA ALA A 80 -2.43 -4.32 -15.82
C ALA A 80 -3.39 -5.37 -16.39
N ARG A 81 -3.16 -6.67 -16.10
CA ARG A 81 -4.01 -7.78 -16.52
C ARG A 81 -5.11 -8.06 -15.51
N ASP A 82 -4.79 -8.10 -14.24
CA ASP A 82 -5.68 -8.42 -13.13
C ASP A 82 -5.43 -7.42 -12.00
N PRO A 83 -6.34 -6.45 -11.77
CA PRO A 83 -6.11 -5.38 -10.81
C PRO A 83 -6.17 -5.83 -9.34
N ARG A 84 -6.61 -7.05 -9.06
CA ARG A 84 -6.70 -7.58 -7.69
C ARG A 84 -5.34 -7.62 -7.05
N CYS A 85 -5.24 -7.00 -5.88
CA CYS A 85 -4.00 -6.94 -5.12
C CYS A 85 -4.27 -6.85 -3.62
N SER A 86 -3.22 -7.03 -2.85
CA SER A 86 -3.22 -6.63 -1.44
C SER A 86 -1.92 -5.93 -1.07
N ILE A 87 -2.02 -5.00 -0.13
CA ILE A 87 -0.85 -4.37 0.49
C ILE A 87 -0.87 -4.66 1.98
N ALA A 88 0.23 -5.20 2.47
CA ALA A 88 0.46 -5.45 3.89
C ALA A 88 1.49 -4.46 4.44
N ALA A 89 1.24 -3.95 5.62
CA ALA A 89 2.13 -3.06 6.37
C ALA A 89 2.04 -3.35 7.87
N SER A 90 3.17 -3.23 8.56
CA SER A 90 3.22 -3.21 10.03
C SER A 90 3.46 -1.78 10.50
N ILE A 91 2.63 -1.29 11.39
CA ILE A 91 2.69 0.06 11.93
C ILE A 91 2.67 -0.01 13.45
N ARG A 92 3.85 0.12 14.07
CA ARG A 92 4.02 -0.04 15.52
C ARG A 92 3.53 -1.43 15.98
N ASP A 93 2.41 -1.47 16.72
CA ASP A 93 1.77 -2.65 17.29
C ASP A 93 0.64 -3.21 16.41
N THR A 94 0.51 -2.73 15.18
CA THR A 94 -0.63 -3.01 14.31
C THR A 94 -0.17 -3.54 12.97
N ASP A 95 -0.61 -4.75 12.61
CA ASP A 95 -0.47 -5.28 11.26
C ASP A 95 -1.75 -5.01 10.47
N VAL A 96 -1.60 -4.47 9.27
CA VAL A 96 -2.70 -4.12 8.37
C VAL A 96 -2.50 -4.77 7.03
N VAL A 97 -3.51 -5.45 6.53
CA VAL A 97 -3.59 -5.93 5.15
C VAL A 97 -4.79 -5.30 4.48
N ILE A 98 -4.58 -4.52 3.44
CA ILE A 98 -5.64 -3.97 2.59
C ILE A 98 -5.74 -4.82 1.33
N GLU A 99 -6.90 -5.39 1.08
CA GLU A 99 -7.25 -6.09 -0.16
C GLU A 99 -8.11 -5.19 -1.05
N GLY A 100 -7.78 -5.11 -2.33
CA GLY A 100 -8.51 -4.22 -3.24
C GLY A 100 -8.07 -4.37 -4.69
N ASP A 101 -8.39 -3.36 -5.49
CA ASP A 101 -8.06 -3.30 -6.91
C ASP A 101 -7.11 -2.13 -7.19
N ALA A 102 -6.02 -2.40 -7.90
CA ALA A 102 -5.04 -1.40 -8.32
C ALA A 102 -5.57 -0.63 -9.54
N THR A 103 -5.93 0.62 -9.34
CA THR A 103 -6.36 1.52 -10.42
C THR A 103 -5.21 2.42 -10.85
N ARG A 104 -4.85 2.38 -12.14
CA ARG A 104 -3.82 3.28 -12.67
C ARG A 104 -4.28 4.72 -12.64
N VAL A 105 -3.43 5.60 -12.14
CA VAL A 105 -3.68 7.04 -12.07
C VAL A 105 -2.93 7.75 -13.18
N THR A 106 -3.64 8.57 -13.96
CA THR A 106 -3.09 9.33 -15.09
C THR A 106 -3.42 10.82 -15.00
N GLU A 107 -4.22 11.24 -14.03
CA GLU A 107 -4.63 12.62 -13.85
C GLU A 107 -3.42 13.44 -13.31
N PRO A 108 -3.04 14.55 -14.00
CA PRO A 108 -1.81 15.29 -13.67
C PRO A 108 -1.77 15.85 -12.24
N GLY A 109 -2.87 16.37 -11.73
CA GLY A 109 -2.94 16.91 -10.37
C GLY A 109 -2.76 15.83 -9.30
N ALA A 110 -3.32 14.63 -9.52
CA ALA A 110 -3.13 13.49 -8.63
C ALA A 110 -1.68 12.98 -8.68
N LEU A 111 -1.08 12.91 -9.88
CA LEU A 111 0.33 12.53 -10.04
C LEU A 111 1.26 13.53 -9.35
N ALA A 112 1.03 14.83 -9.50
CA ALA A 112 1.83 15.86 -8.83
C ALA A 112 1.72 15.77 -7.30
N ARG A 113 0.52 15.54 -6.78
CA ARG A 113 0.27 15.41 -5.34
C ARG A 113 0.96 14.20 -4.74
N ILE A 114 0.85 13.04 -5.37
CA ILE A 114 1.47 11.81 -4.84
C ILE A 114 2.99 11.84 -5.02
N ALA A 115 3.52 12.38 -6.11
CA ALA A 115 4.95 12.58 -6.29
C ALA A 115 5.52 13.48 -5.19
N LYS A 116 4.83 14.59 -4.87
CA LYS A 116 5.22 15.44 -3.75
C LYS A 116 5.21 14.68 -2.43
N ALA A 117 4.21 13.84 -2.17
CA ALA A 117 4.15 13.04 -0.95
C ALA A 117 5.34 12.07 -0.83
N TRP A 118 5.77 11.42 -1.93
CA TRP A 118 7.01 10.62 -1.93
C TRP A 118 8.25 11.48 -1.70
N ALA A 119 8.33 12.68 -2.30
CA ALA A 119 9.46 13.59 -2.12
C ALA A 119 9.57 14.05 -0.65
N ASP A 120 8.47 14.42 -0.02
CA ASP A 120 8.40 14.79 1.38
C ASP A 120 8.82 13.62 2.31
N ASN A 121 8.64 12.37 1.87
CA ASN A 121 9.09 11.16 2.57
C ASN A 121 10.49 10.69 2.18
N GLY A 122 11.26 11.53 1.48
CA GLY A 122 12.70 11.30 1.21
C GLY A 122 13.01 10.55 -0.09
N TRP A 123 12.02 10.29 -0.96
CA TRP A 123 12.24 9.81 -2.32
C TRP A 123 11.83 10.91 -3.32
N PRO A 124 12.78 11.59 -3.98
CA PRO A 124 12.53 12.81 -4.74
C PRO A 124 11.82 12.54 -6.07
N ALA A 125 10.62 11.98 -5.99
CA ALA A 125 9.75 11.74 -7.12
C ALA A 125 9.19 13.06 -7.67
N GLN A 126 8.99 13.09 -8.98
CA GLN A 126 8.33 14.20 -9.70
C GLN A 126 7.48 13.65 -10.84
N PRO A 127 6.47 14.38 -11.30
CA PRO A 127 5.76 14.03 -12.53
C PRO A 127 6.74 13.88 -13.69
N ASP A 128 6.45 12.95 -14.60
CA ASP A 128 7.25 12.75 -15.82
C ASP A 128 6.72 13.62 -16.95
N ASP A 129 7.59 14.39 -17.60
CA ASP A 129 7.22 15.31 -18.69
C ASP A 129 6.84 14.57 -19.98
N SER A 130 7.22 13.31 -20.13
CA SER A 130 6.98 12.52 -21.35
C SER A 130 5.63 11.80 -21.37
N GLY A 131 4.90 11.76 -20.23
CA GLY A 131 3.62 11.08 -20.17
C GLY A 131 3.05 10.91 -18.76
N PRO A 132 1.91 10.22 -18.63
CA PRO A 132 1.21 10.09 -17.36
C PRO A 132 1.90 9.07 -16.43
N GLY A 133 2.93 9.53 -15.74
CA GLY A 133 3.72 8.76 -14.79
C GLY A 133 4.55 9.67 -13.90
N ILE A 134 5.46 9.07 -13.17
CA ILE A 134 6.44 9.76 -12.34
C ILE A 134 7.86 9.29 -12.65
N THR A 135 8.82 10.13 -12.32
CA THR A 135 10.25 9.84 -12.42
C THR A 135 10.96 10.26 -11.14
N ALA A 136 12.23 9.86 -10.98
CA ALA A 136 13.11 10.30 -9.91
C ALA A 136 14.56 10.20 -10.39
N PRO A 137 15.53 10.91 -9.74
CA PRO A 137 16.94 10.87 -10.10
C PRO A 137 17.61 9.51 -9.95
N PHE A 138 17.03 8.62 -9.15
CA PHE A 138 17.53 7.26 -8.92
C PHE A 138 16.40 6.25 -8.81
N ASN A 139 16.67 5.02 -9.24
CA ASN A 139 15.72 3.92 -9.21
C ASN A 139 15.74 3.23 -7.86
N ALA A 140 14.56 2.87 -7.36
CA ALA A 140 14.47 1.81 -6.37
C ALA A 140 14.68 0.45 -7.06
N PRO A 141 15.41 -0.49 -6.46
CA PRO A 141 15.49 -1.86 -6.94
C PRO A 141 14.09 -2.43 -7.18
N SER A 142 13.91 -3.28 -8.18
CA SER A 142 12.64 -3.92 -8.54
C SER A 142 11.59 -3.04 -9.25
N GLN A 143 11.82 -1.75 -9.47
CA GLN A 143 10.85 -0.85 -10.13
C GLN A 143 11.03 -0.80 -11.66
N GLY A 144 12.18 -1.22 -12.15
CA GLY A 144 12.58 -1.00 -13.54
C GLY A 144 12.94 0.47 -13.82
N PRO A 145 13.27 0.82 -15.07
CA PRO A 145 13.56 2.19 -15.44
C PRO A 145 12.29 3.07 -15.41
N PRO A 146 12.45 4.40 -15.18
CA PRO A 146 11.36 5.34 -15.33
C PRO A 146 10.94 5.49 -16.84
N PRO A 147 9.77 6.06 -17.14
CA PRO A 147 8.78 6.53 -16.18
C PRO A 147 8.02 5.38 -15.50
N TRP A 148 7.57 5.62 -14.29
CA TRP A 148 6.79 4.64 -13.55
C TRP A 148 5.31 4.99 -13.56
N ASN A 149 4.47 3.97 -13.78
CA ASN A 149 3.04 4.08 -13.57
C ASN A 149 2.72 4.18 -12.08
N VAL A 150 1.77 5.03 -11.74
CA VAL A 150 1.23 5.18 -10.39
C VAL A 150 -0.10 4.45 -10.30
N TYR A 151 -0.30 3.75 -9.20
CA TYR A 151 -1.54 3.03 -8.90
C TYR A 151 -2.07 3.45 -7.54
N ARG A 152 -3.40 3.61 -7.47
CA ARG A 152 -4.17 3.73 -6.24
C ARG A 152 -4.88 2.41 -5.98
N VAL A 153 -4.85 1.92 -4.74
CA VAL A 153 -5.57 0.70 -4.35
C VAL A 153 -6.97 1.08 -3.88
N GLU A 154 -7.99 0.68 -4.64
CA GLU A 154 -9.38 0.84 -4.21
C GLU A 154 -9.71 -0.24 -3.18
N PRO A 155 -9.86 0.08 -1.88
CA PRO A 155 -9.98 -0.92 -0.84
C PRO A 155 -11.36 -1.58 -0.88
N ARG A 156 -11.38 -2.92 -0.82
CA ARG A 156 -12.59 -3.73 -0.64
C ARG A 156 -12.69 -4.27 0.77
N SER A 157 -11.56 -4.68 1.34
CA SER A 157 -11.49 -5.14 2.71
C SER A 157 -10.16 -4.82 3.37
N ALA A 158 -10.16 -4.80 4.70
CA ALA A 158 -8.95 -4.76 5.51
C ALA A 158 -8.99 -5.86 6.56
N ILE A 159 -7.84 -6.47 6.85
CA ILE A 159 -7.63 -7.32 8.03
C ILE A 159 -6.62 -6.60 8.91
N VAL A 160 -6.95 -6.45 10.17
CA VAL A 160 -6.11 -5.77 11.15
C VAL A 160 -5.88 -6.66 12.35
N THR A 161 -4.61 -6.78 12.75
CA THR A 161 -4.18 -7.46 13.97
C THR A 161 -3.52 -6.45 14.90
N LEU A 162 -3.93 -6.43 16.17
CA LEU A 162 -3.24 -5.70 17.22
C LEU A 162 -2.35 -6.65 17.99
N GLY A 163 -1.06 -6.33 18.09
CA GLY A 163 -0.04 -7.13 18.79
C GLY A 163 0.15 -6.78 20.25
N THR A 164 -0.50 -5.72 20.75
CA THR A 164 -0.45 -5.31 22.17
C THR A 164 -1.76 -5.61 22.88
N GLU A 165 -1.70 -5.81 24.21
CA GLU A 165 -2.88 -6.00 25.06
C GLU A 165 -3.92 -4.87 24.89
N PRO A 166 -5.20 -5.20 24.78
CA PRO A 166 -5.80 -6.54 24.96
C PRO A 166 -5.74 -7.43 23.71
N GLY A 167 -5.05 -7.03 22.64
CA GLY A 167 -5.04 -7.71 21.36
C GLY A 167 -6.28 -7.39 20.51
N GLY A 168 -6.34 -7.95 19.32
CA GLY A 168 -7.51 -7.82 18.46
C GLY A 168 -7.24 -8.35 17.06
N LEU A 169 -8.26 -8.95 16.45
CA LEU A 169 -8.23 -9.38 15.05
C LEU A 169 -9.58 -9.08 14.40
N THR A 170 -9.59 -8.17 13.45
CA THR A 170 -10.84 -7.69 12.84
C THR A 170 -10.71 -7.55 11.34
N ARG A 171 -11.75 -8.01 10.62
CA ARG A 171 -11.94 -7.73 9.21
C ARG A 171 -12.95 -6.60 9.04
N PHE A 172 -12.60 -5.67 8.17
CA PHE A 172 -13.46 -4.60 7.69
C PHE A 172 -13.81 -4.86 6.22
N ARG A 173 -15.06 -4.61 5.82
CA ARG A 173 -15.49 -4.57 4.42
C ARG A 173 -16.04 -3.17 4.13
N PHE A 174 -15.48 -2.54 3.13
CA PHE A 174 -15.81 -1.17 2.75
C PHE A 174 -16.95 -1.10 1.75
#